data_495a35facbf34404612408473a10ef0a
#
_entry.id   495a35facbf34404612408473a10ef0a
#
_cell.length_a   1.000
_cell.length_b   1.000
_cell.length_c   1.000
_cell.angle_alpha   90.00
_cell.angle_beta   90.00
_cell.angle_gamma   90.00
#
_symmetry.space_group_name_H-M   'P 1'
#
loop_
_entity.id
_entity.type
_entity.pdbx_description
1 polymer ?
#
loop_
_entity_poly.entity_id
_entity_poly.type
_entity_poly.pdbx_seq_one_letter_code
_entity_poly.pdbx_strand_id
1 'polypeptide(L)'
;MVTELTKGVYWVGVVDWAIRKFHGQELSTHRGSTYNAYLITDEKTVLVDTVWGPFQDQLIENIREVVDPAKIDIVVANHAESDHSGSLPAVMRYTPKATVVVSQRGKESVEGHFHQPWNFKAVKTGDKINIGKNDLVFV
;
A
#
# COMPACT_ATOMS: atom_id res chain seq x y z
N MET A 1 -5.96 -5.02 -13.58
CA MET A 1 -5.51 -6.43 -13.73
C MET A 1 -4.87 -6.87 -12.42
N VAL A 2 -5.47 -7.85 -11.79
CA VAL A 2 -5.03 -8.41 -10.51
C VAL A 2 -4.39 -9.77 -10.75
N THR A 3 -3.33 -10.11 -10.02
CA THR A 3 -2.67 -11.41 -10.13
C THR A 3 -2.57 -12.05 -8.75
N GLU A 4 -3.14 -13.23 -8.57
CA GLU A 4 -2.90 -14.03 -7.37
C GLU A 4 -1.51 -14.65 -7.44
N LEU A 5 -0.63 -14.27 -6.53
CA LEU A 5 0.77 -14.74 -6.48
C LEU A 5 0.89 -16.07 -5.75
N THR A 6 0.13 -16.21 -4.70
CA THR A 6 -0.08 -17.42 -3.92
C THR A 6 -1.42 -17.30 -3.21
N LYS A 7 -1.95 -18.40 -2.70
CA LYS A 7 -3.28 -18.43 -2.08
C LYS A 7 -3.49 -17.29 -1.08
N GLY A 8 -4.42 -16.41 -1.39
CA GLY A 8 -4.77 -15.26 -0.56
C GLY A 8 -3.81 -14.07 -0.63
N VAL A 9 -2.82 -14.07 -1.51
CA VAL A 9 -1.90 -12.95 -1.73
C VAL A 9 -1.99 -12.49 -3.18
N TYR A 10 -2.39 -11.25 -3.40
CA TYR A 10 -2.65 -10.66 -4.70
C TYR A 10 -1.76 -9.46 -4.96
N TRP A 11 -1.18 -9.39 -6.15
CA TRP A 11 -0.63 -8.13 -6.65
C TRP A 11 -1.79 -7.28 -7.18
N VAL A 12 -1.96 -6.10 -6.60
CA VAL A 12 -3.02 -5.13 -6.94
C VAL A 12 -2.43 -3.81 -7.45
N GLY A 13 -1.15 -3.76 -7.68
CA GLY A 13 -0.42 -2.59 -8.15
C GLY A 13 -0.79 -2.15 -9.56
N VAL A 14 0.01 -1.24 -10.10
CA VAL A 14 -0.23 -0.63 -11.42
C VAL A 14 1.05 -0.64 -12.25
N VAL A 15 0.90 -0.83 -13.57
CA VAL A 15 1.99 -0.64 -14.55
C VAL A 15 1.81 0.72 -15.20
N ASP A 16 2.81 1.57 -15.05
CA ASP A 16 2.90 2.86 -15.73
C ASP A 16 3.74 2.72 -17.00
N TRP A 17 3.09 2.49 -18.11
CA TRP A 17 3.73 2.36 -19.42
C TRP A 17 4.24 3.68 -20.00
N ALA A 18 3.76 4.80 -19.47
CA ALA A 18 4.06 6.13 -20.03
C ALA A 18 5.28 6.79 -19.41
N ILE A 19 5.64 6.43 -18.19
CA ILE A 19 6.79 7.04 -17.51
C ILE A 19 8.09 6.71 -18.24
N ARG A 20 8.93 7.71 -18.46
CA ARG A 20 10.24 7.57 -19.14
C ARG A 20 11.41 7.94 -18.24
N LYS A 21 11.15 8.62 -17.15
CA LYS A 21 12.16 9.03 -16.16
C LYS A 21 11.55 8.95 -14.76
N PHE A 22 12.33 8.43 -13.83
CA PHE A 22 11.97 8.27 -12.43
C PHE A 22 12.97 9.01 -11.54
N HIS A 23 12.55 9.45 -10.37
CA HIS A 23 13.32 10.39 -9.54
C HIS A 23 13.77 11.64 -10.33
N GLY A 24 12.80 12.33 -10.90
CA GLY A 24 13.06 13.47 -11.76
C GLY A 24 13.69 13.06 -13.09
N GLN A 25 14.97 13.30 -13.25
CA GLN A 25 15.71 13.00 -14.50
C GLN A 25 16.75 11.87 -14.34
N GLU A 26 16.93 11.35 -13.15
CA GLU A 26 18.08 10.50 -12.79
C GLU A 26 17.99 9.08 -13.36
N LEU A 27 16.80 8.48 -13.32
CA LEU A 27 16.60 7.10 -13.74
C LEU A 27 15.77 7.03 -15.02
N SER A 28 16.31 6.37 -16.03
CA SER A 28 15.61 6.12 -17.30
C SER A 28 14.74 4.86 -17.21
N THR A 29 13.50 4.99 -17.68
CA THR A 29 12.49 3.91 -17.67
C THR A 29 11.94 3.67 -19.07
N HIS A 30 12.75 3.12 -19.96
CA HIS A 30 12.41 2.95 -21.38
C HIS A 30 11.13 2.12 -21.62
N ARG A 31 10.80 1.21 -20.71
CA ARG A 31 9.63 0.31 -20.79
C ARG A 31 8.57 0.62 -19.75
N GLY A 32 8.61 1.82 -19.15
CA GLY A 32 7.74 2.17 -18.06
C GLY A 32 8.26 1.68 -16.71
N SER A 33 7.39 1.69 -15.70
CA SER A 33 7.69 1.21 -14.34
C SER A 33 6.44 0.57 -13.74
N THR A 34 6.60 -0.06 -12.57
CA THR A 34 5.49 -0.58 -11.78
C THR A 34 5.42 0.13 -10.44
N TYR A 35 4.21 0.35 -9.96
CA TYR A 35 3.96 0.73 -8.58
C TYR A 35 3.36 -0.49 -7.90
N ASN A 36 4.10 -1.09 -6.97
CA ASN A 36 3.74 -2.39 -6.42
C ASN A 36 2.95 -2.24 -5.12
N ALA A 37 1.76 -2.79 -5.12
CA ALA A 37 0.92 -2.93 -3.94
C ALA A 37 0.38 -4.36 -3.87
N TYR A 38 0.22 -4.87 -2.64
CA TYR A 38 -0.20 -6.26 -2.43
C TYR A 38 -1.38 -6.30 -1.47
N LEU A 39 -2.35 -7.14 -1.79
CA LEU A 39 -3.50 -7.41 -0.93
C LEU A 39 -3.38 -8.82 -0.36
N ILE A 40 -3.50 -8.96 0.96
CA ILE A 40 -3.46 -10.24 1.67
C ILE A 40 -4.83 -10.45 2.29
N THR A 41 -5.47 -11.58 1.95
CA THR A 41 -6.76 -11.98 2.50
C THR A 41 -6.56 -13.13 3.49
N ASP A 42 -6.88 -12.88 4.74
CA ASP A 42 -6.92 -13.85 5.84
C ASP A 42 -8.12 -13.48 6.72
N GLU A 43 -8.15 -13.81 8.00
CA GLU A 43 -9.18 -13.33 8.93
C GLU A 43 -9.20 -11.79 9.00
N LYS A 44 -8.01 -11.18 8.91
CA LYS A 44 -7.85 -9.74 8.64
C LYS A 44 -7.36 -9.53 7.21
N THR A 45 -7.89 -8.51 6.57
CA THR A 45 -7.46 -8.10 5.24
C THR A 45 -6.41 -7.00 5.34
N VAL A 46 -5.30 -7.17 4.64
CA VAL A 46 -4.13 -6.28 4.68
C VAL A 46 -3.82 -5.77 3.30
N LEU A 47 -3.67 -4.45 3.15
CA LEU A 47 -3.06 -3.83 1.98
C LEU A 47 -1.61 -3.45 2.33
N VAL A 48 -0.65 -3.87 1.51
CA VAL A 48 0.77 -3.53 1.65
C VAL A 48 1.14 -2.55 0.56
N ASP A 49 1.53 -1.36 0.94
CA ASP A 49 1.79 -0.18 0.11
C ASP A 49 0.60 0.26 -0.74
N THR A 50 0.78 1.40 -1.39
CA THR A 50 -0.13 1.95 -2.38
C THR A 50 0.64 2.24 -3.67
N VAL A 51 0.12 3.11 -4.51
CA VAL A 51 0.71 3.48 -5.78
C VAL A 51 0.85 4.99 -5.89
N TRP A 52 1.53 5.48 -6.91
CA TRP A 52 1.60 6.90 -7.20
C TRP A 52 0.21 7.50 -7.41
N GLY A 53 -0.02 8.70 -6.83
CA GLY A 53 -1.33 9.34 -6.71
C GLY A 53 -2.21 9.35 -7.97
N PRO A 54 -1.69 9.66 -9.18
CA PRO A 54 -2.47 9.62 -10.40
C PRO A 54 -3.11 8.27 -10.74
N PHE A 55 -2.64 7.17 -10.16
CA PHE A 55 -3.16 5.82 -10.36
C PHE A 55 -4.05 5.32 -9.23
N GLN A 56 -4.45 6.20 -8.29
CA GLN A 56 -5.26 5.84 -7.13
C GLN A 56 -6.56 5.11 -7.50
N ASP A 57 -7.25 5.57 -8.55
CA ASP A 57 -8.53 4.98 -8.95
C ASP A 57 -8.34 3.56 -9.47
N GLN A 58 -7.28 3.32 -10.25
CA GLN A 58 -6.94 1.99 -10.73
C GLN A 58 -6.58 1.04 -9.58
N LEU A 59 -5.86 1.52 -8.55
CA LEU A 59 -5.58 0.73 -7.36
C LEU A 59 -6.89 0.32 -6.65
N ILE A 60 -7.81 1.26 -6.46
CA ILE A 60 -9.10 0.98 -5.81
C ILE A 60 -9.92 -0.02 -6.62
N GLU A 61 -9.94 0.10 -7.95
CA GLU A 61 -10.61 -0.87 -8.82
C GLU A 61 -9.97 -2.26 -8.72
N ASN A 62 -8.64 -2.35 -8.74
CA ASN A 62 -7.92 -3.60 -8.56
C ASN A 62 -8.25 -4.26 -7.20
N ILE A 63 -8.30 -3.48 -6.12
CA ILE A 63 -8.70 -4.00 -4.81
C ILE A 63 -10.13 -4.54 -4.86
N ARG A 64 -11.06 -3.85 -5.53
CA ARG A 64 -12.46 -4.27 -5.67
C ARG A 64 -12.64 -5.57 -6.42
N GLU A 65 -11.72 -5.92 -7.32
CA GLU A 65 -11.76 -7.24 -7.98
C GLU A 65 -11.61 -8.40 -6.97
N VAL A 66 -11.00 -8.16 -5.81
CA VAL A 66 -10.71 -9.17 -4.80
C VAL A 66 -11.61 -9.04 -3.58
N VAL A 67 -11.75 -7.81 -3.06
CA VAL A 67 -12.46 -7.54 -1.80
C VAL A 67 -13.06 -6.14 -1.81
N ASP A 68 -14.15 -5.95 -1.06
CA ASP A 68 -14.64 -4.60 -0.75
C ASP A 68 -13.56 -3.84 0.06
N PRO A 69 -13.07 -2.67 -0.41
CA PRO A 69 -12.06 -1.89 0.31
C PRO A 69 -12.42 -1.59 1.77
N ALA A 70 -13.72 -1.44 2.08
CA ALA A 70 -14.18 -1.22 3.46
C ALA A 70 -13.86 -2.37 4.42
N LYS A 71 -13.50 -3.55 3.90
CA LYS A 71 -13.10 -4.71 4.70
C LYS A 71 -11.62 -4.72 5.06
N ILE A 72 -10.82 -3.82 4.48
CA ILE A 72 -9.39 -3.73 4.81
C ILE A 72 -9.22 -3.29 6.27
N ASP A 73 -8.51 -4.09 7.04
CA ASP A 73 -8.24 -3.86 8.47
C ASP A 73 -6.92 -3.14 8.70
N ILE A 74 -5.94 -3.37 7.85
CA ILE A 74 -4.57 -2.88 7.98
C ILE A 74 -4.09 -2.37 6.63
N VAL A 75 -3.47 -1.19 6.64
CA VAL A 75 -2.68 -0.68 5.52
C VAL A 75 -1.24 -0.55 5.99
N VAL A 76 -0.33 -1.34 5.44
CA VAL A 76 1.10 -1.24 5.73
C VAL A 76 1.73 -0.25 4.76
N ALA A 77 2.35 0.80 5.27
CA ALA A 77 3.11 1.75 4.47
C ALA A 77 4.61 1.49 4.71
N ASN A 78 5.22 0.70 3.81
CA ASN A 78 6.64 0.36 3.90
C ASN A 78 7.54 1.56 3.63
N HIS A 79 7.08 2.49 2.79
CA HIS A 79 7.87 3.61 2.35
C HIS A 79 7.01 4.87 2.19
N ALA A 80 7.55 6.02 2.57
CA ALA A 80 6.83 7.29 2.54
C ALA A 80 6.91 8.03 1.20
N GLU A 81 7.74 7.58 0.25
CA GLU A 81 7.82 8.20 -1.07
C GLU A 81 6.53 8.05 -1.88
N SER A 82 6.30 8.98 -2.81
CA SER A 82 5.03 9.16 -3.51
C SER A 82 4.61 7.95 -4.35
N ASP A 83 5.57 7.16 -4.84
CA ASP A 83 5.32 5.93 -5.59
C ASP A 83 4.81 4.77 -4.71
N HIS A 84 4.98 4.87 -3.39
CA HIS A 84 4.46 3.93 -2.39
C HIS A 84 3.29 4.50 -1.57
N SER A 85 3.31 5.79 -1.24
CA SER A 85 2.33 6.41 -0.35
C SER A 85 1.36 7.37 -1.03
N GLY A 86 1.57 7.70 -2.29
CA GLY A 86 0.84 8.75 -3.00
C GLY A 86 -0.67 8.54 -3.05
N SER A 87 -1.13 7.30 -3.07
CA SER A 87 -2.56 6.95 -3.06
C SER A 87 -3.11 6.67 -1.66
N LEU A 88 -2.29 6.78 -0.60
CA LEU A 88 -2.72 6.49 0.77
C LEU A 88 -3.96 7.32 1.19
N PRO A 89 -4.04 8.64 0.91
CA PRO A 89 -5.24 9.41 1.23
C PRO A 89 -6.50 8.89 0.54
N ALA A 90 -6.39 8.45 -0.72
CA ALA A 90 -7.51 7.86 -1.44
C ALA A 90 -7.93 6.53 -0.81
N VAL A 91 -6.98 5.65 -0.55
CA VAL A 91 -7.22 4.36 0.11
C VAL A 91 -7.92 4.56 1.45
N MET A 92 -7.42 5.45 2.30
CA MET A 92 -7.99 5.68 3.63
C MET A 92 -9.43 6.20 3.60
N ARG A 93 -9.87 6.88 2.55
CA ARG A 93 -11.28 7.24 2.38
C ARG A 93 -12.19 6.02 2.19
N TYR A 94 -11.69 4.96 1.58
CA TYR A 94 -12.44 3.72 1.35
C TYR A 94 -12.25 2.67 2.45
N THR A 95 -11.28 2.87 3.35
CA THR A 95 -10.92 1.93 4.42
C THR A 95 -11.08 2.56 5.80
N PRO A 96 -12.30 2.98 6.21
CA PRO A 96 -12.50 3.85 7.37
C PRO A 96 -12.10 3.22 8.71
N LYS A 97 -12.02 1.89 8.79
CA LYS A 97 -11.61 1.17 10.00
C LYS A 97 -10.12 0.80 10.03
N ALA A 98 -9.42 0.99 8.92
CA ALA A 98 -8.05 0.50 8.80
C ALA A 98 -7.07 1.24 9.71
N THR A 99 -6.11 0.48 10.24
CA THR A 99 -4.94 1.02 10.92
C THR A 99 -3.79 1.11 9.92
N VAL A 100 -3.13 2.26 9.87
CA VAL A 100 -1.91 2.46 9.08
C VAL A 100 -0.72 1.98 9.91
N VAL A 101 -0.07 0.92 9.45
CA VAL A 101 1.11 0.33 10.10
C VAL A 101 2.37 0.84 9.40
N VAL A 102 3.26 1.45 10.15
CA VAL A 102 4.46 2.14 9.65
C VAL A 102 5.62 1.94 10.62
N SER A 103 6.86 2.19 10.17
CA SER A 103 7.96 2.42 11.11
C SER A 103 7.77 3.75 11.86
N GLN A 104 8.49 3.97 12.96
CA GLN A 104 8.39 5.24 13.68
C GLN A 104 8.75 6.44 12.78
N ARG A 105 9.83 6.32 11.99
CA ARG A 105 10.21 7.37 11.03
C ARG A 105 9.19 7.51 9.89
N GLY A 106 8.63 6.38 9.43
CA GLY A 106 7.58 6.38 8.41
C GLY A 106 6.33 7.12 8.90
N LYS A 107 5.95 6.94 10.17
CA LYS A 107 4.84 7.67 10.78
C LYS A 107 5.07 9.18 10.72
N GLU A 108 6.22 9.64 11.19
CA GLU A 108 6.58 11.07 11.17
C GLU A 108 6.54 11.65 9.74
N SER A 109 7.04 10.91 8.76
CA SER A 109 7.04 11.32 7.36
C SER A 109 5.62 11.38 6.78
N VAL A 110 4.81 10.35 7.00
CA VAL A 110 3.43 10.27 6.48
C VAL A 110 2.53 11.30 7.15
N GLU A 111 2.60 11.46 8.47
CA GLU A 111 1.86 12.49 9.20
C GLU A 111 2.29 13.90 8.76
N GLY A 112 3.60 14.14 8.61
CA GLY A 112 4.14 15.43 8.18
C GLY A 112 3.77 15.79 6.74
N HIS A 113 3.58 14.80 5.86
CA HIS A 113 3.21 15.02 4.47
C HIS A 113 1.71 15.18 4.26
N PHE A 114 0.90 14.30 4.85
CA PHE A 114 -0.54 14.26 4.59
C PHE A 114 -1.39 15.01 5.62
N HIS A 115 -0.88 15.26 6.82
CA HIS A 115 -1.59 15.96 7.91
C HIS A 115 -2.96 15.36 8.21
N GLN A 116 -3.09 14.03 8.18
CA GLN A 116 -4.35 13.33 8.39
C GLN A 116 -4.38 12.62 9.75
N PRO A 117 -5.52 12.64 10.45
CA PRO A 117 -5.70 12.02 11.77
C PRO A 117 -6.01 10.52 11.64
N TRP A 118 -5.24 9.79 10.82
CA TRP A 118 -5.42 8.35 10.69
C TRP A 118 -4.98 7.60 11.94
N ASN A 119 -5.53 6.41 12.13
CA ASN A 119 -5.09 5.54 13.21
C ASN A 119 -3.76 4.89 12.84
N PHE A 120 -2.68 5.32 13.47
CA PHE A 120 -1.33 4.81 13.22
C PHE A 120 -0.89 3.80 14.27
N LYS A 121 -0.20 2.76 13.81
CA LYS A 121 0.57 1.85 14.66
C LYS A 121 2.01 1.81 14.18
N ALA A 122 2.93 2.29 15.02
CA ALA A 122 4.36 2.18 14.74
C ALA A 122 4.87 0.77 15.08
N VAL A 123 5.69 0.23 14.18
CA VAL A 123 6.34 -1.08 14.34
C VAL A 123 7.85 -0.97 14.11
N LYS A 124 8.59 -1.95 14.58
CA LYS A 124 10.04 -2.07 14.43
C LYS A 124 10.41 -3.50 14.00
N THR A 125 11.66 -3.67 13.57
CA THR A 125 12.23 -4.99 13.24
C THR A 125 11.94 -6.01 14.35
N GLY A 126 11.40 -7.15 13.97
CA GLY A 126 11.04 -8.26 14.86
C GLY A 126 9.60 -8.22 15.38
N ASP A 127 8.89 -7.11 15.23
CA ASP A 127 7.47 -7.04 15.59
C ASP A 127 6.64 -7.96 14.69
N LYS A 128 5.54 -8.47 15.25
CA LYS A 128 4.59 -9.35 14.55
C LYS A 128 3.16 -8.87 14.76
N ILE A 129 2.34 -9.01 13.73
CA ILE A 129 0.89 -8.83 13.81
C ILE A 129 0.22 -10.09 13.26
N ASN A 130 -0.53 -10.79 14.09
CA ASN A 130 -1.33 -11.92 13.64
C ASN A 130 -2.54 -11.42 12.83
N ILE A 131 -2.76 -12.03 11.66
CA ILE A 131 -3.87 -11.67 10.76
C ILE A 131 -4.86 -12.81 10.54
N GLY A 132 -4.69 -13.89 11.30
CA GLY A 132 -5.49 -15.10 11.25
C GLY A 132 -4.61 -16.34 11.23
N LYS A 133 -4.50 -17.01 10.10
CA LYS A 133 -3.61 -18.16 9.91
C LYS A 133 -2.14 -17.77 9.73
N ASN A 134 -1.90 -16.52 9.37
CA ASN A 134 -0.59 -15.98 9.06
C ASN A 134 -0.23 -14.83 10.00
N ASP A 135 1.07 -14.54 10.09
CA ASP A 135 1.61 -13.38 10.78
C ASP A 135 2.29 -12.43 9.78
N LEU A 136 2.08 -11.14 9.96
CA LEU A 136 2.94 -10.13 9.38
C LEU A 136 4.18 -10.02 10.26
N VAL A 137 5.36 -10.18 9.68
CA VAL A 137 6.64 -10.02 10.37
C VAL A 137 7.36 -8.83 9.78
N PHE A 138 7.76 -7.87 10.61
CA PHE A 138 8.45 -6.65 10.19
C PHE A 138 9.96 -6.81 10.31
N VAL A 139 10.71 -6.46 9.27
CA VAL A 139 12.17 -6.60 9.16
C VAL A 139 12.84 -5.27 8.83
#